data_7da18c9f5e6ec0b6adcf712993b99175
#
_entry.id   7da18c9f5e6ec0b6adcf712993b99175
#
_cell.length_a   1.000
_cell.length_b   1.000
_cell.length_c   1.000
_cell.angle_alpha   90.00
_cell.angle_beta   90.00
_cell.angle_gamma   90.00
#
_symmetry.space_group_name_H-M   'P 1'
#
loop_
_entity.id
_entity.type
_entity.pdbx_description
1 polymer ?
#
loop_
_entity_poly.entity_id
_entity_poly.type
_entity_poly.pdbx_seq_one_letter_code
_entity_poly.pdbx_strand_id
1 'polypeptide(L)'
;MSSSTSTKTGTTPFIRNALAVETNVKAGTMISSPIFNPETRPEELGKPGHIFPLRAKKGGVLRRAGHTEAAVDLSRMAGFEEAGVIVEILNEDGTMARLPQLMDIAKRFDLKIISIEELIKYRIAHETHVERVVDVHMPTTFGEFQLHAFKDKNTDQDHLVLVKGSWEKDEPVLVRVHSSCLTGDIFGSCRCDCGPQLHKAMELIEKDGKGVIVYMNQEGRGIGLTNKLKAYKLQEQGLDTIEANVELGFKADERDY
;
A
#
# COMPACT_ATOMS: atom_id res chain seq x y z
N MET A 1 13.13 36.90 -5.89
CA MET A 1 13.82 35.72 -6.38
C MET A 1 12.76 34.69 -6.69
N SER A 2 12.59 34.38 -7.96
CA SER A 2 11.55 33.50 -8.45
C SER A 2 11.78 32.09 -7.94
N SER A 3 10.77 31.51 -7.37
CA SER A 3 10.76 30.12 -6.90
C SER A 3 10.96 29.17 -8.07
N SER A 4 12.20 28.87 -8.38
CA SER A 4 12.61 27.89 -9.37
C SER A 4 12.39 26.43 -8.89
N THR A 5 11.78 26.23 -7.74
CA THR A 5 11.57 24.92 -7.13
C THR A 5 10.41 24.13 -7.75
N SER A 6 9.51 24.78 -8.48
CA SER A 6 8.35 24.07 -9.06
C SER A 6 8.69 23.21 -10.29
N THR A 7 9.86 23.39 -10.87
CA THR A 7 10.20 22.75 -12.14
C THR A 7 10.99 21.45 -12.00
N LYS A 8 11.52 21.15 -10.82
CA LYS A 8 12.38 19.97 -10.63
C LYS A 8 11.62 18.71 -10.20
N THR A 9 10.39 18.80 -9.75
CA THR A 9 9.73 17.66 -9.08
C THR A 9 8.57 17.07 -9.85
N GLY A 10 8.37 17.42 -11.13
CA GLY A 10 7.23 16.85 -11.87
C GLY A 10 5.91 17.02 -11.09
N THR A 11 5.76 18.15 -10.38
CA THR A 11 4.62 18.41 -9.52
C THR A 11 3.32 18.15 -10.22
N THR A 12 2.57 17.25 -9.66
CA THR A 12 1.26 16.83 -10.13
C THR A 12 0.24 17.97 -9.95
N PRO A 13 -0.86 17.98 -10.68
CA PRO A 13 -1.91 19.02 -10.55
C PRO A 13 -2.44 19.13 -9.13
N PHE A 14 -2.37 18.05 -8.38
CA PHE A 14 -2.84 18.00 -7.00
C PHE A 14 -2.00 18.94 -6.11
N ILE A 15 -0.68 18.87 -6.24
CA ILE A 15 0.21 19.80 -5.52
C ILE A 15 0.03 21.22 -6.05
N ARG A 16 -0.11 21.39 -7.37
CA ARG A 16 -0.35 22.73 -7.95
C ARG A 16 -1.71 23.29 -7.55
N ASN A 17 -2.75 22.49 -7.45
CA ASN A 17 -4.06 22.94 -6.98
C ASN A 17 -4.05 23.25 -5.49
N ALA A 18 -3.39 22.45 -4.68
CA ALA A 18 -3.15 22.76 -3.29
C ALA A 18 -2.35 24.08 -3.16
N LEU A 19 -1.31 24.24 -3.95
CA LEU A 19 -0.50 25.46 -4.02
C LEU A 19 -1.24 26.63 -4.70
N ALA A 20 -2.13 26.40 -5.66
CA ALA A 20 -2.86 27.45 -6.36
C ALA A 20 -3.98 28.07 -5.52
N VAL A 21 -4.59 27.32 -4.63
CA VAL A 21 -5.49 27.88 -3.60
C VAL A 21 -4.72 28.84 -2.69
N GLU A 22 -3.45 28.57 -2.47
CA GLU A 22 -2.57 29.41 -1.67
C GLU A 22 -1.92 30.56 -2.45
N THR A 23 -1.76 30.49 -3.78
CA THR A 23 -1.17 31.58 -4.58
C THR A 23 -2.06 32.82 -4.71
N ASN A 24 -3.33 32.74 -4.33
CA ASN A 24 -4.17 33.92 -4.09
C ASN A 24 -3.91 34.58 -2.72
N VAL A 25 -3.17 33.94 -1.85
CA VAL A 25 -2.62 34.53 -0.63
C VAL A 25 -1.19 34.91 -0.97
N LYS A 26 -0.86 36.21 -0.83
CA LYS A 26 0.45 36.78 -1.17
C LYS A 26 1.62 35.83 -0.91
N ALA A 27 2.49 35.63 -1.90
CA ALA A 27 3.58 34.64 -1.94
C ALA A 27 4.59 34.68 -0.76
N GLY A 28 4.38 35.42 0.27
CA GLY A 28 5.17 35.41 1.51
C GLY A 28 4.46 34.75 2.71
N THR A 29 3.20 34.42 2.57
CA THR A 29 2.40 33.95 3.72
C THR A 29 2.34 32.40 3.80
N MET A 30 2.72 31.70 2.75
CA MET A 30 2.67 30.25 2.66
C MET A 30 3.69 29.54 3.55
N ILE A 31 4.91 30.05 3.63
CA ILE A 31 6.01 29.43 4.38
C ILE A 31 5.80 29.57 5.88
N SER A 32 4.94 30.49 6.30
CA SER A 32 4.59 30.76 7.70
C SER A 32 3.16 30.38 8.06
N SER A 33 2.45 29.63 7.19
CA SER A 33 1.10 29.19 7.54
C SER A 33 1.11 28.28 8.76
N PRO A 34 0.38 28.61 9.81
CA PRO A 34 0.31 27.79 11.02
C PRO A 34 -0.05 26.32 10.73
N ILE A 35 -0.76 26.05 9.63
CA ILE A 35 -1.21 24.71 9.25
C ILE A 35 -0.03 23.77 8.92
N PHE A 36 1.09 24.32 8.41
CA PHE A 36 2.24 23.54 7.96
C PHE A 36 3.46 23.66 8.89
N ASN A 37 3.35 24.42 9.97
CA ASN A 37 4.44 24.58 10.93
C ASN A 37 4.25 23.58 12.09
N PRO A 38 5.19 22.62 12.30
CA PRO A 38 5.11 21.67 13.39
C PRO A 38 5.10 22.29 14.79
N GLU A 39 5.60 23.53 14.95
CA GLU A 39 5.63 24.28 16.20
C GLU A 39 4.31 25.02 16.49
N THR A 40 3.34 24.98 15.59
CA THR A 40 2.05 25.68 15.73
C THR A 40 1.26 25.12 16.90
N ARG A 41 0.86 26.01 17.80
CA ARG A 41 0.01 25.67 18.94
C ARG A 41 -1.46 25.74 18.57
N PRO A 42 -2.34 24.93 19.20
CA PRO A 42 -3.78 24.94 18.92
C PRO A 42 -4.45 26.31 19.07
N GLU A 43 -3.88 27.19 19.91
CA GLU A 43 -4.39 28.53 20.17
C GLU A 43 -4.15 29.51 19.00
N GLU A 44 -3.17 29.20 18.15
CA GLU A 44 -2.84 30.01 16.96
C GLU A 44 -3.80 29.74 15.80
N LEU A 45 -4.66 28.73 15.93
CA LEU A 45 -5.68 28.38 14.95
C LEU A 45 -7.03 29.01 15.35
N GLY A 46 -7.63 29.77 14.44
CA GLY A 46 -8.96 30.38 14.66
C GLY A 46 -10.06 29.33 14.86
N LYS A 47 -10.87 29.51 15.91
CA LYS A 47 -12.03 28.69 16.21
C LYS A 47 -13.25 29.58 16.50
N PRO A 48 -14.45 29.27 15.96
CA PRO A 48 -14.74 28.26 14.96
C PRO A 48 -14.15 28.61 13.57
N GLY A 49 -13.84 27.57 12.77
CA GLY A 49 -13.28 27.74 11.43
C GLY A 49 -14.08 26.97 10.39
N HIS A 50 -13.90 27.34 9.12
CA HIS A 50 -14.58 26.70 7.96
C HIS A 50 -13.70 25.66 7.26
N ILE A 51 -12.44 25.50 7.66
CA ILE A 51 -11.54 24.48 7.14
C ILE A 51 -11.51 23.32 8.10
N PHE A 52 -11.88 22.14 7.61
CA PHE A 52 -11.92 20.92 8.40
C PHE A 52 -10.63 20.15 8.23
N PRO A 53 -9.85 19.90 9.31
CA PRO A 53 -8.67 19.06 9.21
C PRO A 53 -9.08 17.60 8.99
N LEU A 54 -8.49 16.97 7.97
CA LEU A 54 -8.66 15.56 7.66
C LEU A 54 -7.33 14.84 7.93
N ARG A 55 -7.41 13.72 8.61
CA ARG A 55 -6.22 12.90 8.89
C ARG A 55 -6.08 11.79 7.85
N ALA A 56 -4.98 11.81 7.09
CA ALA A 56 -4.61 10.75 6.19
C ALA A 56 -4.29 9.45 6.95
N LYS A 57 -4.56 8.30 6.34
CA LYS A 57 -4.14 7.01 6.87
C LYS A 57 -2.62 6.87 6.72
N LYS A 58 -1.95 6.35 7.76
CA LYS A 58 -0.54 5.96 7.66
C LYS A 58 -0.37 4.97 6.50
N GLY A 59 0.64 5.17 5.66
CA GLY A 59 0.83 4.43 4.41
C GLY A 59 0.24 5.13 3.17
N GLY A 60 -0.53 6.22 3.35
CA GLY A 60 -1.01 7.05 2.24
C GLY A 60 -1.95 6.29 1.31
N VAL A 61 -1.85 6.59 -0.01
CA VAL A 61 -2.71 5.96 -1.04
C VAL A 61 -2.56 4.45 -1.13
N LEU A 62 -1.46 3.88 -0.67
CA LEU A 62 -1.26 2.42 -0.61
C LEU A 62 -2.12 1.77 0.47
N ARG A 63 -2.59 2.54 1.45
CA ARG A 63 -3.48 2.05 2.51
C ARG A 63 -4.94 2.41 2.27
N ARG A 64 -5.18 3.57 1.69
CA ARG A 64 -6.51 4.06 1.32
C ARG A 64 -6.40 4.91 0.06
N ALA A 65 -7.01 4.45 -1.02
CA ALA A 65 -7.05 5.15 -2.31
C ALA A 65 -7.96 6.39 -2.23
N GLY A 66 -7.55 7.40 -1.45
CA GLY A 66 -8.32 8.62 -1.20
C GLY A 66 -7.55 9.90 -1.52
N HIS A 67 -8.28 10.99 -1.82
CA HIS A 67 -7.67 12.29 -2.13
C HIS A 67 -6.90 12.89 -0.94
N THR A 68 -7.34 12.63 0.29
CA THR A 68 -6.65 13.04 1.52
C THR A 68 -5.25 12.42 1.59
N GLU A 69 -5.17 11.11 1.34
CA GLU A 69 -3.92 10.38 1.31
C GLU A 69 -3.03 10.82 0.15
N ALA A 70 -3.64 11.04 -1.03
CA ALA A 70 -2.91 11.53 -2.21
C ALA A 70 -2.29 12.90 -1.97
N ALA A 71 -2.99 13.83 -1.30
CA ALA A 71 -2.45 15.14 -0.97
C ALA A 71 -1.19 15.06 -0.10
N VAL A 72 -1.25 14.26 0.96
CA VAL A 72 -0.11 14.05 1.88
C VAL A 72 1.06 13.36 1.17
N ASP A 73 0.78 12.30 0.39
CA ASP A 73 1.82 11.60 -0.37
C ASP A 73 2.53 12.50 -1.37
N LEU A 74 1.77 13.30 -2.12
CA LEU A 74 2.33 14.21 -3.10
C LEU A 74 3.17 15.31 -2.46
N SER A 75 2.76 15.81 -1.29
CA SER A 75 3.54 16.80 -0.52
C SER A 75 4.86 16.18 -0.06
N ARG A 76 4.81 14.99 0.54
CA ARG A 76 5.98 14.25 1.00
C ARG A 76 6.96 13.94 -0.16
N MET A 77 6.44 13.42 -1.28
CA MET A 77 7.24 13.09 -2.47
C MET A 77 7.87 14.33 -3.11
N ALA A 78 7.27 15.51 -2.94
CA ALA A 78 7.82 16.77 -3.38
C ALA A 78 8.84 17.37 -2.40
N GLY A 79 9.11 16.72 -1.26
CA GLY A 79 10.05 17.17 -0.24
C GLY A 79 9.49 18.26 0.69
N PHE A 80 8.16 18.37 0.78
CA PHE A 80 7.47 19.25 1.72
C PHE A 80 6.97 18.47 2.95
N GLU A 81 6.44 19.22 3.93
CA GLU A 81 5.75 18.65 5.08
C GLU A 81 4.55 17.78 4.64
N GLU A 82 4.26 16.76 5.41
CA GLU A 82 3.21 15.77 5.12
C GLU A 82 1.80 16.36 5.35
N ALA A 83 1.51 17.48 4.72
CA ALA A 83 0.24 18.17 4.78
C ALA A 83 -0.09 18.81 3.44
N GLY A 84 -1.39 18.95 3.13
CA GLY A 84 -1.85 19.56 1.89
C GLY A 84 -3.25 20.13 2.02
N VAL A 85 -3.54 21.17 1.26
CA VAL A 85 -4.90 21.71 1.11
C VAL A 85 -5.54 21.05 -0.10
N ILE A 86 -6.73 20.54 0.06
CA ILE A 86 -7.54 19.96 -1.02
C ILE A 86 -8.82 20.77 -1.20
N VAL A 87 -9.26 20.90 -2.45
CA VAL A 87 -10.49 21.59 -2.81
C VAL A 87 -11.18 20.85 -3.94
N GLU A 88 -12.49 20.79 -3.88
CA GLU A 88 -13.31 20.25 -4.95
C GLU A 88 -13.54 21.29 -6.04
N ILE A 89 -13.47 20.87 -7.31
CA ILE A 89 -13.70 21.74 -8.46
C ILE A 89 -15.17 21.61 -8.87
N LEU A 90 -15.87 22.77 -8.81
CA LEU A 90 -17.26 22.88 -9.20
C LEU A 90 -17.39 23.51 -10.59
N ASN A 91 -18.45 23.17 -11.30
CA ASN A 91 -18.91 23.88 -12.48
C ASN A 91 -19.55 25.24 -12.09
N GLU A 92 -19.75 26.12 -13.06
CA GLU A 92 -20.38 27.44 -12.83
C GLU A 92 -21.80 27.33 -12.28
N ASP A 93 -22.49 26.25 -12.55
CA ASP A 93 -23.85 25.96 -12.05
C ASP A 93 -23.86 25.34 -10.61
N GLY A 94 -22.69 25.21 -9.99
CA GLY A 94 -22.52 24.64 -8.65
C GLY A 94 -22.50 23.11 -8.59
N THR A 95 -22.62 22.41 -9.71
CA THR A 95 -22.45 20.96 -9.76
C THR A 95 -20.98 20.55 -9.72
N MET A 96 -20.72 19.32 -9.27
CA MET A 96 -19.35 18.77 -9.24
C MET A 96 -18.80 18.59 -10.66
N ALA A 97 -17.65 19.18 -10.97
CA ALA A 97 -16.95 18.95 -12.21
C ALA A 97 -16.50 17.48 -12.31
N ARG A 98 -16.76 16.86 -13.44
CA ARG A 98 -16.37 15.49 -13.78
C ARG A 98 -15.21 15.49 -14.76
N LEU A 99 -14.68 14.31 -15.09
CA LEU A 99 -13.46 14.18 -15.87
C LEU A 99 -13.47 15.02 -17.19
N PRO A 100 -14.55 15.07 -17.98
CA PRO A 100 -14.56 15.94 -19.19
C PRO A 100 -14.31 17.42 -18.88
N GLN A 101 -15.02 17.97 -17.89
CA GLN A 101 -14.87 19.37 -17.48
C GLN A 101 -13.49 19.61 -16.85
N LEU A 102 -12.99 18.67 -16.04
CA LEU A 102 -11.66 18.73 -15.45
C LEU A 102 -10.55 18.76 -16.51
N MET A 103 -10.70 18.02 -17.60
CA MET A 103 -9.77 18.07 -18.74
C MET A 103 -9.74 19.44 -19.43
N ASP A 104 -10.88 20.10 -19.56
CA ASP A 104 -10.97 21.44 -20.14
C ASP A 104 -10.33 22.49 -19.19
N ILE A 105 -10.62 22.39 -17.91
CA ILE A 105 -10.00 23.23 -16.86
C ILE A 105 -8.48 23.05 -16.86
N ALA A 106 -8.02 21.80 -16.90
CA ALA A 106 -6.59 21.50 -16.93
C ALA A 106 -5.89 22.13 -18.14
N LYS A 107 -6.50 22.05 -19.35
CA LYS A 107 -5.97 22.70 -20.55
C LYS A 107 -5.97 24.23 -20.42
N ARG A 108 -7.07 24.80 -19.91
CA ARG A 108 -7.21 26.25 -19.77
C ARG A 108 -6.18 26.87 -18.83
N PHE A 109 -5.84 26.17 -17.75
CA PHE A 109 -4.94 26.68 -16.70
C PHE A 109 -3.56 26.01 -16.70
N ASP A 110 -3.22 25.22 -17.72
CA ASP A 110 -1.98 24.45 -17.84
C ASP A 110 -1.73 23.59 -16.58
N LEU A 111 -2.76 22.87 -16.13
CA LEU A 111 -2.67 21.96 -14.98
C LEU A 111 -2.41 20.55 -15.45
N LYS A 112 -1.69 19.80 -14.62
CA LYS A 112 -1.51 18.35 -14.83
C LYS A 112 -2.63 17.61 -14.10
N ILE A 113 -3.12 16.53 -14.68
CA ILE A 113 -4.07 15.61 -14.07
C ILE A 113 -3.39 14.26 -13.89
N ILE A 114 -3.58 13.66 -12.73
CA ILE A 114 -3.22 12.28 -12.44
C ILE A 114 -4.40 11.58 -11.78
N SER A 115 -4.44 10.27 -11.87
CA SER A 115 -5.35 9.43 -11.08
C SER A 115 -4.66 8.94 -9.82
N ILE A 116 -5.46 8.59 -8.80
CA ILE A 116 -4.93 7.94 -7.59
C ILE A 116 -4.33 6.57 -7.96
N GLU A 117 -4.91 5.88 -8.94
CA GLU A 117 -4.38 4.61 -9.45
C GLU A 117 -2.96 4.76 -10.00
N GLU A 118 -2.68 5.80 -10.78
CA GLU A 118 -1.33 6.09 -11.29
C GLU A 118 -0.35 6.44 -10.17
N LEU A 119 -0.81 7.17 -9.15
CA LEU A 119 0.01 7.47 -7.98
C LEU A 119 0.35 6.20 -7.19
N ILE A 120 -0.60 5.29 -7.02
CA ILE A 120 -0.37 3.98 -6.40
C ILE A 120 0.68 3.18 -7.18
N LYS A 121 0.51 3.05 -8.51
CA LYS A 121 1.47 2.35 -9.38
C LYS A 121 2.87 2.97 -9.28
N TYR A 122 2.94 4.30 -9.29
CA TYR A 122 4.22 5.00 -9.15
C TYR A 122 4.90 4.68 -7.83
N ARG A 123 4.17 4.75 -6.70
CA ARG A 123 4.72 4.47 -5.38
C ARG A 123 5.19 3.02 -5.25
N ILE A 124 4.39 2.05 -5.74
CA ILE A 124 4.78 0.63 -5.74
C ILE A 124 6.07 0.41 -6.52
N ALA A 125 6.25 1.08 -7.65
CA ALA A 125 7.42 0.91 -8.50
C ALA A 125 8.70 1.60 -7.94
N HIS A 126 8.57 2.64 -7.11
CA HIS A 126 9.71 3.48 -6.70
C HIS A 126 10.00 3.48 -5.20
N GLU A 127 9.13 2.92 -4.37
CA GLU A 127 9.33 2.85 -2.92
C GLU A 127 9.59 1.40 -2.47
N THR A 128 10.44 1.23 -1.47
CA THR A 128 10.61 -0.07 -0.79
C THR A 128 9.60 -0.15 0.36
N HIS A 129 8.65 -1.05 0.21
CA HIS A 129 7.52 -1.20 1.14
C HIS A 129 7.79 -2.18 2.27
N VAL A 130 8.83 -2.99 2.15
CA VAL A 130 9.21 -3.99 3.16
C VAL A 130 10.55 -3.64 3.81
N GLU A 131 10.64 -3.93 5.09
CA GLU A 131 11.87 -3.74 5.88
C GLU A 131 12.28 -5.08 6.50
N ARG A 132 13.55 -5.45 6.32
CA ARG A 132 14.12 -6.61 7.00
C ARG A 132 14.36 -6.25 8.46
N VAL A 133 13.72 -6.96 9.37
CA VAL A 133 13.70 -6.62 10.80
C VAL A 133 14.69 -7.45 11.58
N VAL A 134 14.72 -8.77 11.37
CA VAL A 134 15.55 -9.70 12.13
C VAL A 134 15.88 -10.95 11.31
N ASP A 135 17.02 -11.54 11.63
CA ASP A 135 17.49 -12.79 11.06
C ASP A 135 17.76 -13.78 12.18
N VAL A 136 17.32 -15.02 11.99
CA VAL A 136 17.58 -16.09 12.95
C VAL A 136 17.91 -17.39 12.24
N HIS A 137 18.73 -18.20 12.87
CA HIS A 137 18.96 -19.58 12.47
C HIS A 137 17.73 -20.41 12.88
N MET A 138 17.14 -21.15 11.95
CA MET A 138 15.92 -21.90 12.13
C MET A 138 16.13 -23.39 11.81
N PRO A 139 16.45 -24.22 12.82
CA PRO A 139 16.43 -25.65 12.65
C PRO A 139 14.97 -26.13 12.56
N THR A 140 14.67 -26.96 11.59
CA THR A 140 13.34 -27.54 11.37
C THR A 140 13.44 -29.06 11.17
N THR A 141 12.32 -29.75 11.20
CA THR A 141 12.26 -31.20 10.86
C THR A 141 12.56 -31.47 9.38
N PHE A 142 12.56 -30.45 8.55
CA PHE A 142 12.82 -30.53 7.10
C PHE A 142 14.22 -30.02 6.71
N GLY A 143 15.05 -29.65 7.71
CA GLY A 143 16.39 -29.13 7.51
C GLY A 143 16.63 -27.80 8.22
N GLU A 144 17.82 -27.26 8.02
CA GLU A 144 18.26 -26.01 8.64
C GLU A 144 18.17 -24.85 7.63
N PHE A 145 17.54 -23.78 8.05
CA PHE A 145 17.32 -22.58 7.25
C PHE A 145 17.78 -21.33 7.99
N GLN A 146 18.10 -20.28 7.23
CA GLN A 146 18.11 -18.91 7.76
C GLN A 146 16.73 -18.31 7.58
N LEU A 147 16.13 -17.86 8.66
CA LEU A 147 14.82 -17.19 8.65
C LEU A 147 15.03 -15.68 8.72
N HIS A 148 14.48 -14.98 7.75
CA HIS A 148 14.46 -13.52 7.69
C HIS A 148 13.02 -13.04 7.88
N ALA A 149 12.79 -12.16 8.86
CA ALA A 149 11.50 -11.51 9.02
C ALA A 149 11.50 -10.15 8.32
N PHE A 150 10.49 -9.92 7.54
CA PHE A 150 10.23 -8.66 6.84
C PHE A 150 8.93 -8.06 7.33
N LYS A 151 8.94 -6.77 7.59
CA LYS A 151 7.77 -6.01 7.97
C LYS A 151 7.29 -5.16 6.80
N ASP A 152 6.02 -5.27 6.43
CA ASP A 152 5.39 -4.35 5.50
C ASP A 152 5.07 -3.02 6.20
N LYS A 153 5.64 -1.94 5.70
CA LYS A 153 5.51 -0.59 6.27
C LYS A 153 4.10 -0.01 6.14
N ASN A 154 3.30 -0.53 5.21
CA ASN A 154 1.94 -0.03 4.93
C ASN A 154 0.88 -0.77 5.74
N THR A 155 1.03 -2.09 5.89
CA THR A 155 0.03 -2.95 6.55
C THR A 155 0.43 -3.34 7.98
N ASP A 156 1.69 -3.11 8.36
CA ASP A 156 2.29 -3.57 9.63
C ASP A 156 2.33 -5.11 9.75
N GLN A 157 2.13 -5.84 8.62
CA GLN A 157 2.18 -7.29 8.59
C GLN A 157 3.61 -7.79 8.51
N ASP A 158 3.86 -8.95 9.13
CA ASP A 158 5.13 -9.63 9.06
C ASP A 158 5.08 -10.72 7.99
N HIS A 159 6.09 -10.76 7.13
CA HIS A 159 6.34 -11.81 6.15
C HIS A 159 7.64 -12.51 6.49
N LEU A 160 7.70 -13.82 6.23
CA LEU A 160 8.86 -14.63 6.58
C LEU A 160 9.53 -15.16 5.31
N VAL A 161 10.85 -15.18 5.30
CA VAL A 161 11.63 -15.76 4.21
C VAL A 161 12.62 -16.76 4.79
N LEU A 162 12.45 -18.03 4.40
CA LEU A 162 13.42 -19.08 4.75
C LEU A 162 14.39 -19.23 3.60
N VAL A 163 15.66 -19.17 3.91
CA VAL A 163 16.77 -19.25 2.93
C VAL A 163 17.68 -20.41 3.31
N LYS A 164 18.07 -21.20 2.31
CA LYS A 164 19.11 -22.21 2.42
C LYS A 164 20.19 -21.99 1.39
N GLY A 165 21.43 -22.16 1.80
CA GLY A 165 22.60 -22.01 0.93
C GLY A 165 22.88 -20.59 0.48
N SER A 166 23.72 -20.47 -0.53
CA SER A 166 24.08 -19.22 -1.19
C SER A 166 24.18 -19.44 -2.70
N TRP A 167 24.10 -18.37 -3.48
CA TRP A 167 24.14 -18.42 -4.94
C TRP A 167 24.72 -17.14 -5.52
N GLU A 168 25.24 -17.25 -6.72
CA GLU A 168 25.71 -16.10 -7.49
C GLU A 168 24.54 -15.35 -8.14
N LYS A 169 24.77 -14.09 -8.54
CA LYS A 169 23.71 -13.16 -9.01
C LYS A 169 22.83 -13.74 -10.12
N ASP A 170 23.41 -14.46 -11.07
CA ASP A 170 22.71 -14.99 -12.24
C ASP A 170 22.45 -16.52 -12.15
N GLU A 171 22.67 -17.09 -10.99
CA GLU A 171 22.46 -18.51 -10.75
C GLU A 171 20.97 -18.81 -10.48
N PRO A 172 20.34 -19.75 -11.19
CA PRO A 172 18.96 -20.14 -10.90
C PRO A 172 18.87 -20.83 -9.54
N VAL A 173 17.83 -20.47 -8.79
CA VAL A 173 17.55 -20.98 -7.44
C VAL A 173 16.09 -21.39 -7.31
N LEU A 174 15.83 -22.45 -6.56
CA LEU A 174 14.45 -22.86 -6.25
C LEU A 174 13.78 -21.81 -5.36
N VAL A 175 12.62 -21.34 -5.78
CA VAL A 175 11.81 -20.39 -5.01
C VAL A 175 10.38 -20.91 -4.88
N ARG A 176 9.88 -20.90 -3.67
CA ARG A 176 8.46 -21.11 -3.38
C ARG A 176 7.87 -19.87 -2.73
N VAL A 177 6.89 -19.25 -3.38
CA VAL A 177 6.01 -18.27 -2.73
C VAL A 177 4.82 -19.02 -2.17
N HIS A 178 4.62 -18.91 -0.85
CA HIS A 178 3.58 -19.59 -0.10
C HIS A 178 2.75 -18.58 0.68
N SER A 179 1.45 -18.51 0.41
CA SER A 179 0.52 -17.72 1.22
C SER A 179 0.13 -18.52 2.47
N SER A 180 0.18 -17.91 3.63
CA SER A 180 -0.16 -18.53 4.90
C SER A 180 -1.53 -19.21 4.87
N CYS A 181 -1.60 -20.38 5.46
CA CYS A 181 -2.81 -21.18 5.58
C CYS A 181 -2.84 -21.87 6.95
N LEU A 182 -3.29 -21.18 7.98
CA LEU A 182 -3.26 -21.67 9.35
C LEU A 182 -3.87 -23.08 9.49
N THR A 183 -4.98 -23.31 8.81
CA THR A 183 -5.66 -24.61 8.87
C THR A 183 -4.88 -25.73 8.19
N GLY A 184 -4.23 -25.44 7.05
CA GLY A 184 -3.43 -26.42 6.30
C GLY A 184 -2.02 -26.58 6.87
N ASP A 185 -1.34 -25.46 7.14
CA ASP A 185 0.07 -25.46 7.53
C ASP A 185 0.28 -25.96 8.97
N ILE A 186 -0.66 -25.66 9.89
CA ILE A 186 -0.54 -26.00 11.32
C ILE A 186 -1.42 -27.19 11.71
N PHE A 187 -2.70 -27.18 11.30
CA PHE A 187 -3.66 -28.20 11.74
C PHE A 187 -3.79 -29.38 10.78
N GLY A 188 -3.08 -29.38 9.65
CA GLY A 188 -3.13 -30.47 8.68
C GLY A 188 -4.53 -30.68 8.09
N SER A 189 -5.28 -29.61 7.85
CA SER A 189 -6.65 -29.69 7.32
C SER A 189 -6.67 -30.37 5.96
N CYS A 190 -7.56 -31.37 5.81
CA CYS A 190 -7.79 -32.05 4.53
C CYS A 190 -8.63 -31.23 3.52
N ARG A 191 -9.02 -30.00 3.86
CA ARG A 191 -9.72 -29.09 2.93
C ARG A 191 -8.80 -28.41 1.92
N CYS A 192 -7.48 -28.51 2.11
CA CYS A 192 -6.46 -27.98 1.20
C CYS A 192 -5.17 -28.81 1.31
N ASP A 193 -4.28 -28.60 0.39
CA ASP A 193 -2.95 -29.23 0.32
C ASP A 193 -1.80 -28.26 0.69
N CYS A 194 -2.13 -27.13 1.35
CA CYS A 194 -1.15 -26.08 1.66
C CYS A 194 0.02 -26.59 2.50
N GLY A 195 -0.26 -27.28 3.64
CA GLY A 195 0.77 -27.87 4.49
C GLY A 195 1.68 -28.85 3.74
N PRO A 196 1.14 -29.89 3.08
CA PRO A 196 1.95 -30.77 2.23
C PRO A 196 2.78 -30.06 1.18
N GLN A 197 2.25 -29.00 0.54
CA GLN A 197 3.01 -28.21 -0.43
C GLN A 197 4.17 -27.45 0.22
N LEU A 198 3.95 -26.85 1.39
CA LEU A 198 5.01 -26.16 2.15
C LEU A 198 6.11 -27.14 2.55
N HIS A 199 5.75 -28.26 3.17
CA HIS A 199 6.68 -29.30 3.60
C HIS A 199 7.49 -29.84 2.41
N LYS A 200 6.82 -30.11 1.29
CA LYS A 200 7.48 -30.61 0.07
C LYS A 200 8.47 -29.58 -0.50
N ALA A 201 8.14 -28.31 -0.46
CA ALA A 201 9.07 -27.25 -0.88
C ALA A 201 10.31 -27.20 0.02
N MET A 202 10.14 -27.32 1.34
CA MET A 202 11.24 -27.36 2.31
C MET A 202 12.16 -28.58 2.04
N GLU A 203 11.59 -29.78 1.85
CA GLU A 203 12.34 -30.99 1.51
C GLU A 203 13.14 -30.86 0.21
N LEU A 204 12.52 -30.29 -0.84
CA LEU A 204 13.19 -30.10 -2.13
C LEU A 204 14.37 -29.12 -2.02
N ILE A 205 14.20 -28.01 -1.31
CA ILE A 205 15.24 -27.01 -1.08
C ILE A 205 16.36 -27.61 -0.20
N GLU A 206 16.01 -28.40 0.82
CA GLU A 206 17.00 -29.11 1.64
C GLU A 206 17.83 -30.06 0.80
N LYS A 207 17.19 -30.84 -0.07
CA LYS A 207 17.85 -31.79 -0.96
C LYS A 207 18.75 -31.09 -2.01
N ASP A 208 18.30 -29.95 -2.54
CA ASP A 208 19.06 -29.14 -3.51
C ASP A 208 20.26 -28.43 -2.87
N GLY A 209 20.16 -28.18 -1.55
CA GLY A 209 21.18 -27.45 -0.77
C GLY A 209 21.09 -25.94 -0.89
N LYS A 210 20.22 -25.41 -1.74
CA LYS A 210 19.97 -23.97 -1.91
C LYS A 210 18.53 -23.67 -2.35
N GLY A 211 17.97 -22.59 -1.85
CA GLY A 211 16.63 -22.15 -2.23
C GLY A 211 15.99 -21.20 -1.23
N VAL A 212 14.81 -20.74 -1.59
CA VAL A 212 14.06 -19.73 -0.84
C VAL A 212 12.60 -20.11 -0.72
N ILE A 213 12.03 -19.96 0.47
CA ILE A 213 10.58 -19.96 0.68
C ILE A 213 10.18 -18.57 1.15
N VAL A 214 9.33 -17.90 0.39
CA VAL A 214 8.70 -16.64 0.77
C VAL A 214 7.32 -16.96 1.36
N TYR A 215 7.21 -16.90 2.68
CA TYR A 215 5.97 -17.17 3.41
C TYR A 215 5.21 -15.87 3.65
N MET A 216 4.19 -15.63 2.83
CA MET A 216 3.40 -14.41 2.82
C MET A 216 2.25 -14.49 3.81
N ASN A 217 2.09 -13.49 4.65
CA ASN A 217 0.94 -13.37 5.55
C ASN A 217 -0.30 -12.89 4.80
N GLN A 218 -0.90 -13.80 4.02
CA GLN A 218 -2.06 -13.55 3.14
C GLN A 218 -3.09 -14.68 3.31
N GLU A 219 -3.56 -14.89 4.54
CA GLU A 219 -4.49 -15.94 4.89
C GLU A 219 -5.77 -15.92 4.06
N GLY A 220 -6.21 -17.11 3.61
CA GLY A 220 -7.45 -17.25 2.87
C GLY A 220 -7.46 -16.57 1.49
N ARG A 221 -6.33 -16.53 0.79
CA ARG A 221 -6.17 -15.75 -0.45
C ARG A 221 -6.39 -14.24 -0.26
N GLY A 222 -5.96 -13.71 0.89
CA GLY A 222 -6.09 -12.29 1.21
C GLY A 222 -7.37 -11.89 1.96
N ILE A 223 -8.38 -12.76 2.07
CA ILE A 223 -9.65 -12.45 2.77
C ILE A 223 -9.57 -12.60 4.30
N GLY A 224 -8.47 -13.15 4.81
CA GLY A 224 -8.23 -13.39 6.22
C GLY A 224 -8.89 -14.65 6.78
N LEU A 225 -8.42 -15.08 7.96
CA LEU A 225 -8.82 -16.34 8.58
C LEU A 225 -10.34 -16.43 8.81
N THR A 226 -10.93 -15.41 9.41
CA THR A 226 -12.36 -15.43 9.75
C THR A 226 -13.25 -15.61 8.52
N ASN A 227 -12.96 -14.90 7.43
CA ASN A 227 -13.74 -15.01 6.20
C ASN A 227 -13.49 -16.34 5.49
N LYS A 228 -12.27 -16.86 5.55
CA LYS A 228 -11.97 -18.21 5.09
C LYS A 228 -12.82 -19.27 5.82
N LEU A 229 -13.00 -19.15 7.14
CA LEU A 229 -13.86 -20.07 7.89
C LEU A 229 -15.35 -19.91 7.52
N LYS A 230 -15.81 -18.68 7.22
CA LYS A 230 -17.15 -18.46 6.65
C LYS A 230 -17.28 -19.11 5.28
N ALA A 231 -16.26 -18.99 4.40
CA ALA A 231 -16.24 -19.66 3.11
C ALA A 231 -16.31 -21.18 3.26
N TYR A 232 -15.61 -21.76 4.24
CA TYR A 232 -15.74 -23.18 4.56
C TYR A 232 -17.19 -23.58 4.92
N LYS A 233 -17.91 -22.69 5.63
CA LYS A 233 -19.32 -22.96 5.95
C LYS A 233 -20.22 -22.95 4.72
N LEU A 234 -19.94 -22.07 3.75
CA LEU A 234 -20.63 -22.05 2.46
C LEU A 234 -20.29 -23.28 1.60
N GLN A 235 -19.05 -23.74 1.63
CA GLN A 235 -18.61 -24.96 0.96
C GLN A 235 -19.31 -26.21 1.52
N GLU A 236 -19.62 -26.26 2.82
CA GLU A 236 -20.45 -27.33 3.42
C GLU A 236 -21.87 -27.35 2.85
N GLN A 237 -22.31 -26.24 2.25
CA GLN A 237 -23.61 -26.11 1.58
C GLN A 237 -23.54 -26.38 0.08
N GLY A 238 -22.35 -26.73 -0.46
CA GLY A 238 -22.15 -27.15 -1.83
C GLY A 238 -21.51 -26.14 -2.76
N LEU A 239 -21.13 -24.93 -2.27
CA LEU A 239 -20.39 -23.94 -3.08
C LEU A 239 -18.94 -24.37 -3.25
N ASP A 240 -18.32 -23.97 -4.36
CA ASP A 240 -16.88 -24.09 -4.52
C ASP A 240 -16.13 -22.93 -3.81
N THR A 241 -14.80 -22.95 -3.84
CA THR A 241 -13.97 -21.93 -3.17
C THR A 241 -14.18 -20.52 -3.76
N ILE A 242 -14.36 -20.42 -5.08
CA ILE A 242 -14.53 -19.15 -5.79
C ILE A 242 -15.93 -18.60 -5.52
N GLU A 243 -16.94 -19.44 -5.67
CA GLU A 243 -18.33 -19.09 -5.39
C GLU A 243 -18.51 -18.63 -3.94
N ALA A 244 -17.91 -19.33 -2.98
CA ALA A 244 -17.96 -18.93 -1.57
C ALA A 244 -17.30 -17.58 -1.30
N ASN A 245 -16.19 -17.26 -1.96
CA ASN A 245 -15.55 -15.95 -1.82
C ASN A 245 -16.42 -14.83 -2.44
N VAL A 246 -17.00 -15.06 -3.61
CA VAL A 246 -17.88 -14.09 -4.29
C VAL A 246 -19.15 -13.84 -3.47
N GLU A 247 -19.74 -14.90 -2.90
CA GLU A 247 -20.93 -14.77 -2.03
C GLU A 247 -20.63 -13.93 -0.77
N LEU A 248 -19.40 -13.99 -0.27
CA LEU A 248 -18.94 -13.15 0.84
C LEU A 248 -18.55 -11.72 0.43
N GLY A 249 -18.67 -11.36 -0.86
CA GLY A 249 -18.38 -10.03 -1.39
C GLY A 249 -16.91 -9.79 -1.73
N PHE A 250 -16.10 -10.84 -1.86
CA PHE A 250 -14.70 -10.77 -2.25
C PHE A 250 -14.50 -11.14 -3.73
N LYS A 251 -13.34 -10.82 -4.29
CA LYS A 251 -12.91 -11.40 -5.56
C LYS A 251 -12.59 -12.89 -5.39
N ALA A 252 -12.43 -13.58 -6.50
CA ALA A 252 -11.97 -14.97 -6.51
C ALA A 252 -10.61 -15.14 -5.82
N ASP A 253 -9.75 -14.12 -5.93
CA ASP A 253 -8.43 -14.05 -5.29
C ASP A 253 -8.12 -12.57 -4.97
N GLU A 254 -7.85 -12.26 -3.71
CA GLU A 254 -7.50 -10.92 -3.21
C GLU A 254 -6.00 -10.80 -2.89
N ARG A 255 -5.18 -11.81 -3.23
CA ARG A 255 -3.74 -11.75 -2.98
C ARG A 255 -3.08 -10.73 -3.88
N ASP A 256 -2.08 -10.07 -3.33
CA ASP A 256 -1.16 -9.17 -4.01
C ASP A 256 0.28 -9.66 -3.78
N TYR A 257 1.15 -9.61 -4.85
CA TYR A 257 2.50 -10.16 -4.83
C TYR A 257 3.53 -9.12 -5.28
#